data_ab420dfd00e84fc5d25f379615438a42
#
_entry.id   ab420dfd00e84fc5d25f379615438a42
#
_cell.length_a   1.000
_cell.length_b   1.000
_cell.length_c   1.000
_cell.angle_alpha   90.00
_cell.angle_beta   90.00
_cell.angle_gamma   90.00
#
_symmetry.space_group_name_H-M   'P 1'
#
loop_
_entity.id
_entity.type
_entity.pdbx_description
1 polymer ?
#
loop_
_entity_poly.entity_id
_entity_poly.type
_entity_poly.pdbx_seq_one_letter_code
_entity_poly.pdbx_strand_id
1 'polypeptide(L)'
;VDGSVTDRLEIPFGVRSFRVDEKHGFILNDEPYDLHGVSRHQDRKGIGNAITREMHDEDMALIREIGATTLRLAHYQHDQYFYDLCDRNGLIVWAEIPYISKHMPNGRANTISQMEELIEQNYNHASIVCWGVSNEITIATKEKQDMLDNHRLLNDMIHQTDPTRFTTLACYAMCGPFNKVAHITDVVSWNLYLGWYVPGLFLNDLWIGFWHLCYPKRLLGYSEYGAEGMPNLHSDHPRRNDHTEEYQAVYHEYMLR
;
A
#
# COMPACT_ATOMS: atom_id res chain seq x y z
N VAL A 1 13.05 -41.25 25.90
CA VAL A 1 12.68 -40.69 24.60
C VAL A 1 13.46 -41.52 23.61
N ASP A 2 12.76 -42.26 22.75
CA ASP A 2 13.31 -43.26 21.83
C ASP A 2 13.81 -42.69 20.49
N GLY A 3 13.83 -41.35 20.36
CA GLY A 3 14.26 -40.65 19.14
C GLY A 3 13.19 -40.60 18.04
N SER A 4 11.96 -41.02 18.30
CA SER A 4 10.86 -40.87 17.36
C SER A 4 10.46 -39.39 17.19
N VAL A 5 10.13 -38.98 15.96
CA VAL A 5 9.59 -37.64 15.66
C VAL A 5 8.15 -37.62 16.14
N THR A 6 7.86 -36.78 17.12
CA THR A 6 6.51 -36.64 17.71
C THR A 6 5.73 -35.49 17.13
N ASP A 7 6.40 -34.51 16.52
CA ASP A 7 5.81 -33.35 15.84
C ASP A 7 6.76 -32.80 14.81
N ARG A 8 6.21 -32.14 13.76
CA ARG A 8 6.98 -31.49 12.68
C ARG A 8 6.27 -30.21 12.26
N LEU A 9 7.02 -29.12 12.25
CA LEU A 9 6.59 -27.83 11.73
C LEU A 9 7.45 -27.46 10.54
N GLU A 10 6.83 -27.06 9.45
CA GLU A 10 7.50 -26.51 8.27
C GLU A 10 7.10 -25.04 8.10
N ILE A 11 8.04 -24.13 8.17
CA ILE A 11 7.82 -22.69 8.03
C ILE A 11 8.58 -22.22 6.78
N PRO A 12 7.87 -21.78 5.73
CA PRO A 12 8.51 -21.18 4.58
C PRO A 12 9.12 -19.82 4.95
N PHE A 13 10.25 -19.50 4.34
CA PHE A 13 10.85 -18.18 4.43
C PHE A 13 11.60 -17.85 3.13
N GLY A 14 11.85 -16.57 2.88
CA GLY A 14 12.64 -16.12 1.73
C GLY A 14 13.80 -15.24 2.16
N VAL A 15 14.87 -15.27 1.37
CA VAL A 15 16.06 -14.43 1.57
C VAL A 15 16.10 -13.37 0.49
N ARG A 16 16.14 -12.10 0.89
CA ARG A 16 16.28 -10.94 0.02
C ARG A 16 16.96 -9.80 0.77
N SER A 17 17.52 -8.87 0.03
CA SER A 17 17.85 -7.53 0.50
C SER A 17 17.03 -6.49 -0.26
N PHE A 18 16.67 -5.41 0.39
CA PHE A 18 16.04 -4.27 -0.28
C PHE A 18 16.38 -2.98 0.46
N ARG A 19 16.32 -1.89 -0.28
CA ARG A 19 16.40 -0.53 0.25
C ARG A 19 15.66 0.44 -0.65
N VAL A 20 15.34 1.59 -0.13
CA VAL A 20 14.81 2.70 -0.91
C VAL A 20 15.87 3.80 -0.95
N ASP A 21 16.22 4.22 -2.15
CA ASP A 21 17.25 5.22 -2.40
C ASP A 21 16.63 6.47 -3.04
N GLU A 22 17.06 7.67 -2.60
CA GLU A 22 16.49 8.93 -3.08
C GLU A 22 16.78 9.21 -4.57
N LYS A 23 17.78 8.54 -5.15
CA LYS A 23 18.20 8.72 -6.55
C LYS A 23 17.77 7.59 -7.47
N HIS A 24 17.73 6.37 -6.93
CA HIS A 24 17.55 5.15 -7.72
C HIS A 24 16.21 4.46 -7.43
N GLY A 25 15.39 5.00 -6.49
CA GLY A 25 14.11 4.41 -6.13
C GLY A 25 14.26 3.13 -5.30
N PHE A 26 13.45 2.13 -5.59
CA PHE A 26 13.48 0.84 -4.89
C PHE A 26 14.57 -0.07 -5.49
N ILE A 27 15.36 -0.66 -4.63
CA ILE A 27 16.45 -1.56 -5.00
C ILE A 27 16.20 -2.91 -4.34
N LEU A 28 16.14 -3.97 -5.12
CA LEU A 28 15.94 -5.35 -4.67
C LEU A 28 17.17 -6.19 -5.03
N ASN A 29 17.78 -6.84 -4.04
CA ASN A 29 18.96 -7.67 -4.22
C ASN A 29 20.10 -6.96 -4.98
N ASP A 30 20.32 -5.69 -4.59
CA ASP A 30 21.30 -4.76 -5.14
C ASP A 30 21.06 -4.27 -6.58
N GLU A 31 19.94 -4.62 -7.19
CA GLU A 31 19.54 -4.13 -8.52
C GLU A 31 18.33 -3.18 -8.41
N PRO A 32 18.29 -2.09 -9.21
CA PRO A 32 17.09 -1.27 -9.34
C PRO A 32 15.88 -2.12 -9.75
N TYR A 33 14.75 -1.88 -9.10
CA TYR A 33 13.53 -2.65 -9.33
C TYR A 33 12.33 -1.73 -9.46
N ASP A 34 11.70 -1.72 -10.63
CA ASP A 34 10.56 -0.86 -10.91
C ASP A 34 9.30 -1.39 -10.21
N LEU A 35 8.68 -0.52 -9.42
CA LEU A 35 7.45 -0.83 -8.69
C LEU A 35 6.23 -0.42 -9.52
N HIS A 36 5.65 -1.36 -10.24
CA HIS A 36 4.39 -1.23 -10.95
C HIS A 36 3.30 -1.84 -10.08
N GLY A 37 2.60 -0.99 -9.33
CA GLY A 37 1.73 -1.44 -8.25
C GLY A 37 0.25 -1.32 -8.54
N VAL A 38 -0.52 -2.23 -7.94
CA VAL A 38 -1.97 -2.13 -7.84
C VAL A 38 -2.41 -2.30 -6.38
N SER A 39 -3.50 -1.62 -6.01
CA SER A 39 -4.18 -1.86 -4.74
C SER A 39 -5.19 -2.97 -4.89
N ARG A 40 -5.26 -3.86 -3.89
CA ARG A 40 -6.21 -4.96 -3.86
C ARG A 40 -7.06 -4.90 -2.61
N HIS A 41 -8.37 -5.03 -2.77
CA HIS A 41 -9.30 -5.36 -1.70
C HIS A 41 -9.67 -6.84 -1.71
N GLN A 42 -9.86 -7.43 -0.51
CA GLN A 42 -10.24 -8.82 -0.34
C GLN A 42 -11.75 -8.96 -0.26
N ASP A 43 -12.43 -8.66 -1.38
CA ASP A 43 -13.88 -8.80 -1.44
C ASP A 43 -14.37 -9.08 -2.87
N ARG A 44 -15.56 -9.67 -2.98
CA ARG A 44 -16.25 -9.87 -4.24
C ARG A 44 -17.75 -9.61 -4.12
N LYS A 45 -18.34 -9.16 -5.23
CA LYS A 45 -19.77 -8.90 -5.33
C LYS A 45 -20.59 -10.14 -4.91
N GLY A 46 -21.50 -9.94 -3.96
CA GLY A 46 -22.44 -10.95 -3.48
C GLY A 46 -21.96 -11.81 -2.33
N ILE A 47 -20.65 -11.86 -2.06
CA ILE A 47 -20.08 -12.66 -0.97
C ILE A 47 -19.23 -11.85 0.01
N GLY A 48 -18.93 -10.58 -0.31
CA GLY A 48 -18.05 -9.76 0.53
C GLY A 48 -16.68 -10.43 0.71
N ASN A 49 -16.18 -10.46 1.92
CA ASN A 49 -14.85 -11.00 2.26
C ASN A 49 -14.80 -12.55 2.33
N ALA A 50 -15.92 -13.24 2.09
CA ALA A 50 -15.96 -14.70 2.13
C ALA A 50 -15.44 -15.34 0.84
N ILE A 51 -14.28 -14.90 0.37
CA ILE A 51 -13.65 -15.39 -0.86
C ILE A 51 -12.90 -16.70 -0.64
N THR A 52 -12.86 -17.55 -1.67
CA THR A 52 -12.22 -18.87 -1.63
C THR A 52 -10.76 -18.79 -2.12
N ARG A 53 -10.01 -19.87 -1.95
CA ARG A 53 -8.64 -19.98 -2.49
C ARG A 53 -8.59 -19.82 -4.00
N GLU A 54 -9.54 -20.43 -4.71
CA GLU A 54 -9.65 -20.33 -6.17
C GLU A 54 -9.85 -18.87 -6.62
N MET A 55 -10.60 -18.09 -5.85
CA MET A 55 -10.80 -16.66 -6.12
C MET A 55 -9.53 -15.84 -5.85
N HIS A 56 -8.73 -16.22 -4.86
CA HIS A 56 -7.41 -15.62 -4.66
C HIS A 56 -6.47 -15.96 -5.82
N ASP A 57 -6.51 -17.20 -6.32
CA ASP A 57 -5.71 -17.63 -7.48
C ASP A 57 -6.10 -16.87 -8.75
N GLU A 58 -7.40 -16.63 -8.97
CA GLU A 58 -7.90 -15.79 -10.08
C GLU A 58 -7.40 -14.35 -9.97
N ASP A 59 -7.49 -13.74 -8.79
CA ASP A 59 -6.97 -12.38 -8.55
C ASP A 59 -5.47 -12.32 -8.86
N MET A 60 -4.71 -13.29 -8.39
CA MET A 60 -3.27 -13.37 -8.65
C MET A 60 -2.96 -13.54 -10.14
N ALA A 61 -3.76 -14.32 -10.87
CA ALA A 61 -3.60 -14.48 -12.31
C ALA A 61 -3.82 -13.16 -13.05
N LEU A 62 -4.87 -12.39 -12.70
CA LEU A 62 -5.15 -11.08 -13.27
C LEU A 62 -4.05 -10.05 -12.95
N ILE A 63 -3.56 -10.05 -11.70
CA ILE A 63 -2.49 -9.17 -11.26
C ILE A 63 -1.21 -9.42 -12.07
N ARG A 64 -0.89 -10.68 -12.34
CA ARG A 64 0.26 -11.05 -13.17
C ARG A 64 0.05 -10.71 -14.65
N GLU A 65 -1.17 -10.89 -15.16
CA GLU A 65 -1.51 -10.60 -16.55
C GLU A 65 -1.26 -9.12 -16.89
N ILE A 66 -1.59 -8.19 -15.99
CA ILE A 66 -1.32 -6.76 -16.18
C ILE A 66 0.14 -6.37 -15.92
N GLY A 67 1.02 -7.31 -15.56
CA GLY A 67 2.44 -7.04 -15.31
C GLY A 67 2.74 -6.33 -14.00
N ALA A 68 1.83 -6.36 -13.01
CA ALA A 68 2.11 -5.75 -11.72
C ALA A 68 3.26 -6.47 -10.99
N THR A 69 4.16 -5.68 -10.41
CA THR A 69 5.30 -6.15 -9.61
C THR A 69 5.08 -5.90 -8.12
N THR A 70 4.11 -5.06 -7.78
CA THR A 70 3.88 -4.59 -6.42
C THR A 70 2.39 -4.60 -6.09
N LEU A 71 2.06 -4.95 -4.85
CA LEU A 71 0.71 -4.92 -4.34
C LEU A 71 0.62 -4.11 -3.05
N ARG A 72 -0.36 -3.24 -2.98
CA ARG A 72 -0.86 -2.73 -1.72
C ARG A 72 -2.09 -3.54 -1.31
N LEU A 73 -1.99 -4.25 -0.20
CA LEU A 73 -3.09 -5.03 0.34
C LEU A 73 -3.97 -4.13 1.22
N ALA A 74 -4.81 -3.37 0.56
CA ALA A 74 -5.64 -2.32 1.14
C ALA A 74 -6.90 -2.91 1.80
N HIS A 75 -7.33 -2.41 2.90
CA HIS A 75 -6.76 -1.48 3.89
C HIS A 75 -6.67 -2.20 5.23
N TYR A 76 -6.40 -3.51 5.22
CA TYR A 76 -6.46 -4.43 6.36
C TYR A 76 -5.62 -5.67 6.07
N GLN A 77 -5.38 -6.47 7.11
CA GLN A 77 -4.72 -7.76 6.93
C GLN A 77 -5.54 -8.67 6.03
N HIS A 78 -4.92 -9.18 4.98
CA HIS A 78 -5.52 -10.13 4.05
C HIS A 78 -5.35 -11.58 4.53
N ASP A 79 -5.95 -12.53 3.81
CA ASP A 79 -5.82 -13.96 4.07
C ASP A 79 -4.35 -14.41 3.91
N GLN A 80 -3.88 -15.29 4.81
CA GLN A 80 -2.51 -15.81 4.80
C GLN A 80 -2.16 -16.50 3.47
N TYR A 81 -3.13 -17.17 2.86
CA TYR A 81 -2.94 -17.80 1.56
C TYR A 81 -2.56 -16.78 0.48
N PHE A 82 -3.08 -15.55 0.55
CA PHE A 82 -2.74 -14.53 -0.42
C PHE A 82 -1.31 -13.98 -0.24
N TYR A 83 -0.83 -13.87 0.99
CA TYR A 83 0.60 -13.57 1.25
C TYR A 83 1.51 -14.69 0.72
N ASP A 84 1.12 -15.95 0.91
CA ASP A 84 1.83 -17.10 0.32
C ASP A 84 1.89 -17.02 -1.21
N LEU A 85 0.80 -16.61 -1.86
CA LEU A 85 0.77 -16.38 -3.30
C LEU A 85 1.70 -15.25 -3.72
N CYS A 86 1.76 -14.16 -2.96
CA CYS A 86 2.70 -13.06 -3.23
C CYS A 86 4.15 -13.51 -3.15
N ASP A 87 4.51 -14.27 -2.12
CA ASP A 87 5.86 -14.85 -1.98
C ASP A 87 6.22 -15.75 -3.16
N ARG A 88 5.35 -16.69 -3.54
CA ARG A 88 5.59 -17.63 -4.65
C ARG A 88 5.68 -16.95 -6.01
N ASN A 89 5.00 -15.82 -6.18
CA ASN A 89 5.00 -15.06 -7.43
C ASN A 89 6.05 -13.93 -7.45
N GLY A 90 6.83 -13.74 -6.39
CA GLY A 90 7.89 -12.74 -6.31
C GLY A 90 7.39 -11.30 -6.33
N LEU A 91 6.20 -11.03 -5.77
CA LEU A 91 5.63 -9.70 -5.70
C LEU A 91 6.17 -8.93 -4.50
N ILE A 92 6.26 -7.62 -4.63
CA ILE A 92 6.55 -6.71 -3.52
C ILE A 92 5.23 -6.32 -2.86
N VAL A 93 5.16 -6.40 -1.53
CA VAL A 93 3.91 -6.18 -0.78
C VAL A 93 4.05 -5.06 0.24
N TRP A 94 3.06 -4.17 0.21
CA TRP A 94 2.71 -3.26 1.29
C TRP A 94 1.52 -3.85 2.06
N ALA A 95 1.72 -4.21 3.33
CA ALA A 95 0.69 -4.68 4.25
C ALA A 95 0.35 -3.59 5.27
N GLU A 96 -0.92 -3.42 5.60
CA GLU A 96 -1.39 -2.33 6.46
C GLU A 96 -2.52 -2.73 7.41
N ILE A 97 -2.72 -1.92 8.45
CA ILE A 97 -3.84 -2.04 9.39
C ILE A 97 -5.00 -1.13 8.98
N PRO A 98 -6.26 -1.46 9.37
CA PRO A 98 -7.46 -0.69 9.04
C PRO A 98 -7.60 0.60 9.88
N TYR A 99 -6.55 1.42 9.92
CA TYR A 99 -6.56 2.73 10.55
C TYR A 99 -6.82 3.81 9.51
N ILE A 100 -8.12 4.09 9.25
CA ILE A 100 -8.59 4.77 8.05
C ILE A 100 -9.40 6.02 8.41
N SER A 101 -9.19 7.10 7.67
CA SER A 101 -9.97 8.35 7.59
C SER A 101 -10.12 9.13 8.88
N LYS A 102 -10.24 8.47 10.04
CA LYS A 102 -10.52 9.12 11.31
C LYS A 102 -9.76 8.49 12.47
N HIS A 103 -8.99 9.30 13.17
CA HIS A 103 -8.44 8.92 14.46
C HIS A 103 -9.52 8.96 15.55
N MET A 104 -9.57 7.90 16.34
CA MET A 104 -10.41 7.80 17.54
C MET A 104 -9.50 7.58 18.75
N PRO A 105 -9.46 8.49 19.73
CA PRO A 105 -8.55 8.37 20.89
C PRO A 105 -8.71 7.06 21.66
N ASN A 106 -9.94 6.55 21.77
CA ASN A 106 -10.24 5.26 22.40
C ASN A 106 -9.86 4.03 21.53
N GLY A 107 -9.46 4.23 20.27
CA GLY A 107 -9.03 3.17 19.36
C GLY A 107 -7.52 2.90 19.38
N ARG A 108 -6.72 3.66 20.13
CA ARG A 108 -5.25 3.54 20.16
C ARG A 108 -4.78 2.13 20.48
N ALA A 109 -5.29 1.54 21.55
CA ALA A 109 -4.92 0.17 21.95
C ALA A 109 -5.22 -0.85 20.84
N ASN A 110 -6.31 -0.66 20.11
CA ASN A 110 -6.69 -1.51 18.99
C ASN A 110 -5.72 -1.35 17.80
N THR A 111 -5.27 -0.13 17.47
CA THR A 111 -4.30 0.06 16.40
C THR A 111 -2.95 -0.58 16.71
N ILE A 112 -2.53 -0.54 17.98
CA ILE A 112 -1.31 -1.20 18.46
C ILE A 112 -1.45 -2.72 18.31
N SER A 113 -2.50 -3.31 18.88
CA SER A 113 -2.74 -4.75 18.83
C SER A 113 -2.80 -5.27 17.39
N GLN A 114 -3.51 -4.57 16.51
CA GLN A 114 -3.59 -4.97 15.09
C GLN A 114 -2.25 -4.90 14.37
N MET A 115 -1.41 -3.92 14.68
CA MET A 115 -0.10 -3.82 14.07
C MET A 115 0.86 -4.90 14.59
N GLU A 116 0.82 -5.19 15.90
CA GLU A 116 1.58 -6.29 16.49
C GLU A 116 1.19 -7.63 15.86
N GLU A 117 -0.11 -7.91 15.75
CA GLU A 117 -0.64 -9.12 15.13
C GLU A 117 -0.26 -9.21 13.65
N LEU A 118 -0.36 -8.11 12.90
CA LEU A 118 0.02 -8.07 11.48
C LEU A 118 1.49 -8.42 11.30
N ILE A 119 2.38 -7.84 12.09
CA ILE A 119 3.82 -8.10 12.02
C ILE A 119 4.12 -9.55 12.44
N GLU A 120 3.60 -9.98 13.58
CA GLU A 120 3.88 -11.32 14.13
C GLU A 120 3.46 -12.42 13.16
N GLN A 121 2.24 -12.33 12.62
CA GLN A 121 1.70 -13.33 11.73
C GLN A 121 2.38 -13.36 10.35
N ASN A 122 2.92 -12.22 9.91
CA ASN A 122 3.43 -12.07 8.53
C ASN A 122 4.95 -11.84 8.47
N TYR A 123 5.68 -11.98 9.57
CA TYR A 123 7.11 -11.69 9.66
C TYR A 123 7.94 -12.47 8.64
N ASN A 124 7.59 -13.72 8.37
CA ASN A 124 8.34 -14.60 7.48
C ASN A 124 8.03 -14.42 5.98
N HIS A 125 7.01 -13.62 5.62
CA HIS A 125 6.70 -13.34 4.22
C HIS A 125 7.76 -12.45 3.59
N ALA A 126 8.52 -13.02 2.64
CA ALA A 126 9.60 -12.33 1.96
C ALA A 126 9.11 -11.22 1.03
N SER A 127 7.89 -11.32 0.53
CA SER A 127 7.23 -10.31 -0.31
C SER A 127 7.00 -8.98 0.41
N ILE A 128 6.74 -9.00 1.72
CA ILE A 128 6.45 -7.78 2.49
C ILE A 128 7.74 -6.98 2.66
N VAL A 129 7.72 -5.71 2.24
CA VAL A 129 8.83 -4.77 2.38
C VAL A 129 8.49 -3.57 3.27
N CYS A 130 7.21 -3.30 3.48
CA CYS A 130 6.79 -2.19 4.34
C CYS A 130 5.51 -2.47 5.11
N TRP A 131 5.40 -1.80 6.25
CA TRP A 131 4.22 -1.77 7.10
C TRP A 131 3.50 -0.45 6.98
N GLY A 132 2.23 -0.49 6.57
CA GLY A 132 1.37 0.67 6.41
C GLY A 132 0.71 1.06 7.73
N VAL A 133 0.97 2.29 8.18
CA VAL A 133 0.47 2.78 9.47
C VAL A 133 -0.98 3.24 9.39
N SER A 134 -1.37 3.92 8.30
CA SER A 134 -2.73 4.44 8.15
C SER A 134 -3.06 4.81 6.72
N ASN A 135 -4.37 4.99 6.46
CA ASN A 135 -4.89 5.53 5.20
C ASN A 135 -5.74 6.77 5.44
N GLU A 136 -5.39 7.86 4.78
CA GLU A 136 -6.17 9.11 4.71
C GLU A 136 -6.66 9.65 6.07
N ILE A 137 -5.93 9.41 7.11
CA ILE A 137 -6.33 9.61 8.50
C ILE A 137 -6.73 11.04 8.84
N THR A 138 -6.37 12.01 8.00
CA THR A 138 -6.65 13.43 8.22
C THR A 138 -8.03 13.88 7.76
N ILE A 139 -8.78 13.07 6.99
CA ILE A 139 -10.09 13.45 6.41
C ILE A 139 -11.09 13.87 7.49
N ALA A 140 -11.27 13.04 8.52
CA ALA A 140 -12.29 13.25 9.53
C ALA A 140 -11.74 13.37 10.96
N THR A 141 -10.42 13.43 11.12
CA THR A 141 -9.78 13.54 12.44
C THR A 141 -9.92 14.94 13.03
N LYS A 142 -10.43 15.00 14.26
CA LYS A 142 -10.54 16.23 15.05
C LYS A 142 -9.34 16.40 15.99
N GLU A 143 -8.95 15.34 16.67
CA GLU A 143 -7.90 15.27 17.69
C GLU A 143 -6.52 15.12 17.02
N LYS A 144 -6.08 16.20 16.33
CA LYS A 144 -4.87 16.16 15.47
C LYS A 144 -3.59 15.81 16.23
N GLN A 145 -3.40 16.31 17.44
CA GLN A 145 -2.18 16.03 18.21
C GLN A 145 -2.16 14.58 18.66
N ASP A 146 -3.29 14.05 19.17
CA ASP A 146 -3.40 12.66 19.59
C ASP A 146 -3.19 11.68 18.41
N MET A 147 -3.71 12.04 17.23
CA MET A 147 -3.42 11.31 15.99
C MET A 147 -1.93 11.27 15.67
N LEU A 148 -1.22 12.42 15.73
CA LEU A 148 0.22 12.48 15.47
C LEU A 148 1.01 11.63 16.48
N ASP A 149 0.61 11.66 17.75
CA ASP A 149 1.27 10.89 18.80
C ASP A 149 1.02 9.40 18.62
N ASN A 150 -0.16 8.99 18.17
CA ASN A 150 -0.43 7.60 17.82
C ASN A 150 0.39 7.12 16.62
N HIS A 151 0.57 7.96 15.59
CA HIS A 151 1.41 7.62 14.44
C HIS A 151 2.89 7.45 14.82
N ARG A 152 3.43 8.33 15.68
CA ARG A 152 4.80 8.19 16.18
C ARG A 152 4.97 6.90 16.99
N LEU A 153 4.02 6.64 17.87
CA LEU A 153 4.02 5.42 18.67
C LEU A 153 4.00 4.16 17.81
N LEU A 154 3.13 4.10 16.81
CA LEU A 154 3.08 2.96 15.86
C LEU A 154 4.38 2.85 15.06
N ASN A 155 4.90 3.96 14.54
CA ASN A 155 6.17 3.98 13.82
C ASN A 155 7.33 3.45 14.66
N ASP A 156 7.47 3.94 15.88
CA ASP A 156 8.52 3.53 16.81
C ASP A 156 8.38 2.05 17.20
N MET A 157 7.15 1.59 17.44
CA MET A 157 6.85 0.19 17.75
C MET A 157 7.21 -0.73 16.60
N ILE A 158 6.87 -0.37 15.36
CA ILE A 158 7.22 -1.16 14.17
C ILE A 158 8.74 -1.31 14.07
N HIS A 159 9.50 -0.22 14.19
CA HIS A 159 10.97 -0.29 14.14
C HIS A 159 11.60 -1.10 15.26
N GLN A 160 10.96 -1.14 16.45
CA GLN A 160 11.41 -1.99 17.56
C GLN A 160 11.12 -3.47 17.31
N THR A 161 9.98 -3.78 16.69
CA THR A 161 9.53 -5.14 16.43
C THR A 161 10.16 -5.73 15.17
N ASP A 162 10.22 -4.92 14.09
CA ASP A 162 10.79 -5.31 12.80
C ASP A 162 11.68 -4.21 12.22
N PRO A 163 12.97 -4.17 12.55
CA PRO A 163 13.92 -3.20 12.02
C PRO A 163 14.33 -3.47 10.57
N THR A 164 13.81 -4.52 9.93
CA THR A 164 14.20 -4.96 8.58
C THR A 164 13.31 -4.39 7.48
N ARG A 165 12.15 -3.84 7.83
CA ARG A 165 11.17 -3.26 6.90
C ARG A 165 10.95 -1.79 7.22
N PHE A 166 10.68 -1.02 6.18
CA PHE A 166 10.36 0.40 6.38
C PHE A 166 8.86 0.62 6.68
N THR A 167 8.58 1.78 7.24
CA THR A 167 7.22 2.23 7.50
C THR A 167 6.73 3.18 6.42
N THR A 168 5.43 3.15 6.14
CA THR A 168 4.77 4.09 5.25
C THR A 168 3.35 4.42 5.72
N LEU A 169 2.74 5.42 5.12
CA LEU A 169 1.32 5.74 5.26
C LEU A 169 0.79 6.31 3.96
N ALA A 170 -0.50 6.11 3.72
CA ALA A 170 -1.18 6.72 2.59
C ALA A 170 -1.79 8.06 3.00
N CYS A 171 -1.20 9.15 2.53
CA CYS A 171 -1.66 10.49 2.83
C CYS A 171 -2.78 10.93 1.90
N TYR A 172 -3.82 11.51 2.47
CA TYR A 172 -4.84 12.22 1.72
C TYR A 172 -4.24 13.47 1.06
N ALA A 173 -4.37 13.60 -0.25
CA ALA A 173 -3.75 14.70 -1.01
C ALA A 173 -4.07 16.09 -0.47
N MET A 174 -5.34 16.30 -0.05
CA MET A 174 -5.81 17.62 0.41
C MET A 174 -5.30 18.01 1.80
N CYS A 175 -4.62 17.11 2.53
CA CYS A 175 -3.97 17.51 3.78
C CYS A 175 -2.73 18.39 3.52
N GLY A 176 -2.20 18.33 2.32
CA GLY A 176 -1.07 19.10 1.84
C GLY A 176 0.30 18.61 2.30
N PRO A 177 1.36 18.96 1.57
CA PRO A 177 2.72 18.44 1.79
C PRO A 177 3.36 18.91 3.10
N PHE A 178 2.83 19.95 3.72
CA PHE A 178 3.31 20.49 5.00
C PHE A 178 2.65 19.88 6.23
N ASN A 179 1.72 18.94 6.03
CA ASN A 179 1.06 18.28 7.15
C ASN A 179 2.07 17.40 7.90
N LYS A 180 2.13 17.55 9.22
CA LYS A 180 3.10 16.85 10.07
C LYS A 180 3.00 15.32 9.97
N VAL A 181 1.83 14.77 9.66
CA VAL A 181 1.64 13.32 9.52
C VAL A 181 2.47 12.75 8.38
N ALA A 182 2.64 13.48 7.28
CA ALA A 182 3.43 13.07 6.12
C ALA A 182 4.94 12.91 6.41
N HIS A 183 5.40 13.32 7.59
CA HIS A 183 6.82 13.34 7.96
C HIS A 183 7.16 12.40 9.13
N ILE A 184 6.28 11.45 9.46
CA ILE A 184 6.50 10.53 10.58
C ILE A 184 7.16 9.24 10.12
N THR A 185 6.66 8.61 9.07
CA THR A 185 7.15 7.32 8.56
C THR A 185 8.41 7.47 7.70
N ASP A 186 9.10 6.37 7.39
CA ASP A 186 10.31 6.37 6.55
C ASP A 186 10.02 6.87 5.14
N VAL A 187 8.98 6.34 4.52
CA VAL A 187 8.48 6.75 3.20
C VAL A 187 7.11 7.38 3.38
N VAL A 188 6.84 8.48 2.71
CA VAL A 188 5.49 9.02 2.59
C VAL A 188 4.89 8.58 1.27
N SER A 189 3.66 8.14 1.30
CA SER A 189 2.92 7.79 0.09
C SER A 189 1.64 8.61 -0.01
N TRP A 190 1.26 8.97 -1.24
CA TRP A 190 0.17 9.89 -1.48
C TRP A 190 -0.94 9.25 -2.29
N ASN A 191 -2.18 9.44 -1.85
CA ASN A 191 -3.38 9.19 -2.64
C ASN A 191 -3.60 10.42 -3.53
N LEU A 192 -3.21 10.33 -4.80
CA LEU A 192 -3.28 11.41 -5.76
C LEU A 192 -4.20 11.02 -6.93
N TYR A 193 -5.40 11.56 -6.94
CA TYR A 193 -6.37 11.34 -8.00
C TYR A 193 -6.52 12.58 -8.90
N LEU A 194 -5.38 13.22 -9.20
CA LEU A 194 -5.31 14.37 -10.08
C LEU A 194 -5.54 13.91 -11.52
N GLY A 195 -6.52 14.51 -12.18
CA GLY A 195 -7.05 14.01 -13.44
C GLY A 195 -8.35 13.23 -13.30
N TRP A 196 -8.71 12.78 -12.10
CA TRP A 196 -9.99 12.14 -11.82
C TRP A 196 -10.89 12.99 -10.93
N TYR A 197 -10.64 13.12 -9.63
CA TYR A 197 -11.41 14.01 -8.74
C TYR A 197 -11.10 15.49 -8.99
N VAL A 198 -9.85 15.81 -9.30
CA VAL A 198 -9.41 17.17 -9.65
C VAL A 198 -9.06 17.20 -11.14
N PRO A 199 -9.55 18.18 -11.93
CA PRO A 199 -9.26 18.25 -13.36
C PRO A 199 -7.79 18.56 -13.66
N GLY A 200 -7.19 17.83 -14.61
CA GLY A 200 -5.84 18.04 -15.11
C GLY A 200 -4.84 16.96 -14.70
N LEU A 201 -4.53 16.05 -15.62
CA LEU A 201 -3.51 15.00 -15.42
C LEU A 201 -2.12 15.58 -15.15
N PHE A 202 -1.76 16.70 -15.83
CA PHE A 202 -0.49 17.40 -15.65
C PHE A 202 -0.22 17.88 -14.22
N LEU A 203 -1.25 17.97 -13.39
CA LEU A 203 -1.11 18.32 -11.98
C LEU A 203 -0.31 17.29 -11.18
N ASN A 204 -0.24 16.04 -11.65
CA ASN A 204 0.61 15.01 -11.03
C ASN A 204 2.09 15.43 -11.13
N ASP A 205 2.55 15.88 -12.29
CA ASP A 205 3.94 16.32 -12.49
C ASP A 205 4.25 17.55 -11.62
N LEU A 206 3.31 18.49 -11.57
CA LEU A 206 3.47 19.68 -10.73
C LEU A 206 3.53 19.37 -9.25
N TRP A 207 2.69 18.43 -8.78
CA TRP A 207 2.70 17.99 -7.39
C TRP A 207 4.02 17.34 -7.02
N ILE A 208 4.51 16.40 -7.84
CA ILE A 208 5.79 15.71 -7.59
C ILE A 208 6.94 16.71 -7.66
N GLY A 209 6.97 17.57 -8.67
CA GLY A 209 7.99 18.62 -8.80
C GLY A 209 8.02 19.56 -7.59
N PHE A 210 6.87 19.98 -7.12
CA PHE A 210 6.74 20.79 -5.91
C PHE A 210 7.20 20.04 -4.64
N TRP A 211 6.85 18.75 -4.51
CA TRP A 211 7.33 17.93 -3.41
C TRP A 211 8.85 17.84 -3.39
N HIS A 212 9.47 17.51 -4.51
CA HIS A 212 10.93 17.40 -4.61
C HIS A 212 11.63 18.75 -4.38
N LEU A 213 11.01 19.84 -4.76
CA LEU A 213 11.54 21.17 -4.45
C LEU A 213 11.54 21.45 -2.94
N CYS A 214 10.47 21.10 -2.24
CA CYS A 214 10.33 21.34 -0.80
C CYS A 214 11.11 20.32 0.05
N TYR A 215 11.16 19.08 -0.39
CA TYR A 215 11.67 17.92 0.36
C TYR A 215 12.54 17.00 -0.50
N PRO A 216 13.69 17.48 -1.00
CA PRO A 216 14.50 16.76 -2.01
C PRO A 216 15.07 15.43 -1.54
N LYS A 217 15.15 15.22 -0.22
CA LYS A 217 15.67 13.98 0.38
C LYS A 217 14.57 13.08 0.98
N ARG A 218 13.32 13.51 0.91
CA ARG A 218 12.21 12.75 1.49
C ARG A 218 11.72 11.72 0.50
N LEU A 219 11.81 10.43 0.87
CA LEU A 219 11.33 9.33 0.06
C LEU A 219 9.81 9.43 -0.15
N LEU A 220 9.40 9.29 -1.38
CA LEU A 220 8.05 9.51 -1.87
C LEU A 220 7.54 8.27 -2.62
N GLY A 221 6.27 7.90 -2.40
CA GLY A 221 5.55 6.91 -3.19
C GLY A 221 4.15 7.38 -3.56
N TYR A 222 3.58 6.78 -4.59
CA TYR A 222 2.15 6.78 -4.81
C TYR A 222 1.54 5.60 -4.06
N SER A 223 0.51 5.86 -3.25
CA SER A 223 -0.28 4.81 -2.60
C SER A 223 -1.56 4.52 -3.37
N GLU A 224 -2.14 5.54 -3.98
CA GLU A 224 -3.30 5.41 -4.84
C GLU A 224 -3.30 6.46 -5.94
N TYR A 225 -3.60 6.02 -7.16
CA TYR A 225 -3.93 6.85 -8.32
C TYR A 225 -4.83 6.05 -9.25
N GLY A 226 -5.54 6.71 -10.15
CA GLY A 226 -6.38 6.02 -11.12
C GLY A 226 -7.65 6.79 -11.47
N ALA A 227 -8.42 6.20 -12.35
CA ALA A 227 -9.76 6.60 -12.71
C ALA A 227 -10.68 5.39 -12.70
N GLU A 228 -11.93 5.56 -12.26
CA GLU A 228 -12.91 4.48 -12.29
C GLU A 228 -13.31 4.17 -13.72
N GLY A 229 -13.26 2.89 -14.11
CA GLY A 229 -13.84 2.35 -15.33
C GLY A 229 -14.98 1.40 -14.99
N MET A 230 -16.11 1.56 -15.64
CA MET A 230 -17.24 0.65 -15.50
C MET A 230 -17.30 -0.28 -16.72
N PRO A 231 -17.37 -1.62 -16.52
CA PRO A 231 -17.52 -2.56 -17.61
C PRO A 231 -18.70 -2.18 -18.51
N ASN A 232 -18.49 -2.24 -19.81
CA ASN A 232 -19.48 -1.92 -20.85
C ASN A 232 -19.86 -0.42 -20.96
N LEU A 233 -19.13 0.47 -20.32
CA LEU A 233 -19.30 1.91 -20.55
C LEU A 233 -18.16 2.43 -21.39
N HIS A 234 -18.48 2.83 -22.64
CA HIS A 234 -17.51 3.22 -23.65
C HIS A 234 -17.79 4.61 -24.22
N SER A 235 -16.76 5.31 -24.68
CA SER A 235 -16.87 6.61 -25.34
C SER A 235 -15.77 6.82 -26.37
N ASP A 236 -16.15 7.30 -27.58
CA ASP A 236 -15.21 7.77 -28.60
C ASP A 236 -14.51 9.10 -28.18
N HIS A 237 -15.05 9.77 -27.17
CA HIS A 237 -14.54 11.04 -26.64
C HIS A 237 -14.45 10.99 -25.12
N PRO A 238 -13.53 10.16 -24.57
CA PRO A 238 -13.44 9.93 -23.13
C PRO A 238 -13.14 11.22 -22.37
N ARG A 239 -13.81 11.39 -21.23
CA ARG A 239 -13.69 12.59 -20.40
C ARG A 239 -13.61 12.21 -18.92
N ARG A 240 -12.95 13.04 -18.16
CA ARG A 240 -12.93 12.95 -16.70
C ARG A 240 -14.34 12.73 -16.11
N ASN A 241 -14.48 11.77 -15.21
CA ASN A 241 -15.72 11.39 -14.51
C ASN A 241 -16.82 10.81 -15.42
N ASP A 242 -16.49 10.32 -16.62
CA ASP A 242 -17.44 9.62 -17.47
C ASP A 242 -17.53 8.12 -17.19
N HIS A 243 -16.62 7.62 -16.35
CA HIS A 243 -16.51 6.22 -15.93
C HIS A 243 -16.29 5.24 -17.09
N THR A 244 -15.77 5.71 -18.23
CA THR A 244 -15.49 4.85 -19.37
C THR A 244 -14.15 4.14 -19.21
N GLU A 245 -14.04 2.95 -19.79
CA GLU A 245 -12.77 2.20 -19.83
C GLU A 245 -11.70 2.98 -20.63
N GLU A 246 -12.10 3.72 -21.66
CA GLU A 246 -11.21 4.56 -22.46
C GLU A 246 -10.60 5.70 -21.64
N TYR A 247 -11.37 6.35 -20.75
CA TYR A 247 -10.78 7.38 -19.89
C TYR A 247 -9.82 6.76 -18.87
N GLN A 248 -10.15 5.60 -18.34
CA GLN A 248 -9.23 4.86 -17.45
C GLN A 248 -7.91 4.56 -18.17
N ALA A 249 -7.98 4.10 -19.45
CA ALA A 249 -6.79 3.86 -20.26
C ALA A 249 -5.98 5.14 -20.51
N VAL A 250 -6.62 6.27 -20.86
CA VAL A 250 -5.97 7.59 -21.02
C VAL A 250 -5.26 8.02 -19.73
N TYR A 251 -5.90 7.80 -18.57
CA TYR A 251 -5.32 8.12 -17.28
C TYR A 251 -4.04 7.31 -17.02
N HIS A 252 -4.11 5.98 -17.19
CA HIS A 252 -2.96 5.10 -16.97
C HIS A 252 -1.85 5.33 -17.98
N GLU A 253 -2.17 5.57 -19.26
CA GLU A 253 -1.16 5.93 -20.25
C GLU A 253 -0.37 7.19 -19.86
N TYR A 254 -1.04 8.19 -19.28
CA TYR A 254 -0.37 9.38 -18.77
C TYR A 254 0.55 9.07 -17.59
N MET A 255 0.08 8.28 -16.63
CA MET A 255 0.83 7.99 -15.39
C MET A 255 2.05 7.06 -15.61
N LEU A 256 2.08 6.30 -16.70
CA LEU A 256 3.15 5.37 -17.01
C LEU A 256 4.25 5.97 -17.93
N ARG A 257 4.12 7.23 -18.32
CA ARG A 257 5.14 7.98 -19.09
C ARG A 257 6.24 8.51 -18.20
#